data_cff8982761d164c8574ba892998c5aa1
#
_entry.id   cff8982761d164c8574ba892998c5aa1
#
_cell.length_a   1.000
_cell.length_b   1.000
_cell.length_c   1.000
_cell.angle_alpha   90.00
_cell.angle_beta   90.00
_cell.angle_gamma   90.00
#
_symmetry.space_group_name_H-M   'P 1'
#
loop_
_entity.id
_entity.type
_entity.pdbx_description
1 polymer ?
#
loop_
_entity_poly.entity_id
_entity_poly.type
_entity_poly.pdbx_seq_one_letter_code
_entity_poly.pdbx_strand_id
1 'polypeptide(L)'
;MDKKLLSVVGTLAVTLGIFALVMWRVEATISKDFQLGNTIPNRFGFVLFGMLIVLVVYLFSQEDYIWELGVRQVAYMFIGATLYAAFSALFSSPAFSSPAISQVSIRPTIVIPMFFGYAFGPLVGFFTGAVGNIIADALGATGLSPQWSLGNGLIGFVTGLAFLFKNKKKSMDVAMYISAALALAAAVLFYFNQNLPNKMYYDVNNNIFGNSQISLFAGISIIVGLALTLAVRFGFARQEAIATAIIWGMLGNILGIGFAAISDIWINEFTLPAAVVGEFLPAAGPNLIFTAILLPLLVIVYTLSIQQDHPPVQAVQ
;
A
#
# COMPACT_ATOMS: atom_id res chain seq x y z
N MET A 1 4.29 -30.11 8.51
CA MET A 1 3.79 -28.73 8.58
C MET A 1 2.94 -28.50 7.33
N ASP A 2 1.74 -27.97 7.49
CA ASP A 2 0.85 -27.67 6.35
C ASP A 2 1.57 -26.75 5.36
N LYS A 3 1.45 -27.01 4.05
CA LYS A 3 2.09 -26.23 2.99
C LYS A 3 1.66 -24.75 3.03
N LYS A 4 0.41 -24.50 3.35
CA LYS A 4 -0.15 -23.14 3.49
C LYS A 4 0.48 -22.40 4.66
N LEU A 5 0.58 -23.05 5.83
CA LEU A 5 1.26 -22.46 6.99
C LEU A 5 2.73 -22.16 6.69
N LEU A 6 3.42 -23.09 6.00
CA LEU A 6 4.79 -22.88 5.57
C LEU A 6 4.91 -21.66 4.62
N SER A 7 3.98 -21.51 3.69
CA SER A 7 3.93 -20.36 2.77
C SER A 7 3.79 -19.05 3.52
N VAL A 8 2.86 -18.98 4.47
CA VAL A 8 2.60 -17.75 5.26
C VAL A 8 3.81 -17.44 6.15
N VAL A 9 4.21 -18.37 6.99
CA VAL A 9 5.32 -18.18 7.95
C VAL A 9 6.63 -17.91 7.21
N GLY A 10 6.88 -18.64 6.12
CA GLY A 10 8.07 -18.42 5.28
C GLY A 10 8.10 -17.03 4.65
N THR A 11 6.95 -16.55 4.12
CA THR A 11 6.86 -15.19 3.57
C THR A 11 7.14 -14.13 4.63
N LEU A 12 6.51 -14.26 5.81
CA LEU A 12 6.69 -13.30 6.90
C LEU A 12 8.14 -13.32 7.41
N ALA A 13 8.74 -14.50 7.59
CA ALA A 13 10.12 -14.64 8.05
C ALA A 13 11.13 -14.05 7.05
N VAL A 14 10.97 -14.33 5.75
CA VAL A 14 11.83 -13.77 4.70
C VAL A 14 11.67 -12.25 4.63
N THR A 15 10.43 -11.72 4.69
CA THR A 15 10.18 -10.29 4.72
C THR A 15 10.86 -9.62 5.92
N LEU A 16 10.70 -10.19 7.12
CA LEU A 16 11.35 -9.68 8.34
C LEU A 16 12.88 -9.72 8.24
N GLY A 17 13.43 -10.80 7.70
CA GLY A 17 14.87 -10.95 7.46
C GLY A 17 15.42 -9.89 6.50
N ILE A 18 14.69 -9.62 5.40
CA ILE A 18 15.06 -8.55 4.45
C ILE A 18 14.98 -7.18 5.13
N PHE A 19 13.93 -6.89 5.92
CA PHE A 19 13.81 -5.65 6.67
C PHE A 19 15.00 -5.46 7.62
N ALA A 20 15.33 -6.48 8.41
CA ALA A 20 16.47 -6.43 9.32
C ALA A 20 17.80 -6.21 8.59
N LEU A 21 17.99 -6.90 7.46
CA LEU A 21 19.21 -6.77 6.65
C LEU A 21 19.34 -5.36 6.05
N VAL A 22 18.26 -4.83 5.45
CA VAL A 22 18.27 -3.50 4.83
C VAL A 22 18.49 -2.43 5.90
N MET A 23 17.77 -2.51 7.03
CA MET A 23 17.94 -1.59 8.15
C MET A 23 19.36 -1.59 8.67
N TRP A 24 19.93 -2.78 8.93
CA TRP A 24 21.31 -2.89 9.41
C TRP A 24 22.34 -2.29 8.44
N ARG A 25 22.17 -2.54 7.13
CA ARG A 25 23.12 -2.06 6.12
C ARG A 25 23.02 -0.55 5.89
N VAL A 26 21.80 -0.03 5.80
CA VAL A 26 21.58 1.38 5.48
C VAL A 26 21.83 2.25 6.70
N GLU A 27 21.40 1.85 7.90
CA GLU A 27 21.65 2.62 9.12
C GLU A 27 23.16 2.76 9.42
N ALA A 28 23.96 1.75 9.09
CA ALA A 28 25.42 1.80 9.22
C ALA A 28 26.07 2.84 8.28
N THR A 29 25.38 3.27 7.21
CA THR A 29 25.91 4.19 6.18
C THR A 29 25.31 5.59 6.26
N ILE A 30 24.17 5.77 6.92
CA ILE A 30 23.50 7.06 7.09
C ILE A 30 24.23 7.91 8.13
N SER A 31 24.27 9.22 7.93
CA SER A 31 24.80 10.15 8.93
C SER A 31 24.04 10.05 10.25
N LYS A 32 24.70 10.37 11.38
CA LYS A 32 24.10 10.28 12.72
C LYS A 32 22.81 11.10 12.87
N ASP A 33 22.66 12.16 12.09
CA ASP A 33 21.50 13.06 12.11
C ASP A 33 20.23 12.44 11.52
N PHE A 34 20.36 11.35 10.75
CA PHE A 34 19.26 10.62 10.11
C PHE A 34 19.05 9.20 10.66
N GLN A 35 19.80 8.83 11.69
CA GLN A 35 19.63 7.51 12.31
C GLN A 35 18.29 7.43 13.05
N LEU A 36 17.58 6.31 12.87
CA LEU A 36 16.28 6.07 13.51
C LEU A 36 16.39 5.91 15.04
N GLY A 37 17.60 5.65 15.53
CA GLY A 37 17.95 5.67 16.94
C GLY A 37 17.01 4.85 17.82
N ASN A 38 16.50 5.48 18.89
CA ASN A 38 15.65 4.82 19.87
C ASN A 38 14.25 4.42 19.34
N THR A 39 13.86 4.84 18.13
CA THR A 39 12.55 4.49 17.55
C THR A 39 12.53 3.13 16.86
N ILE A 40 13.70 2.51 16.61
CA ILE A 40 13.79 1.20 15.94
C ILE A 40 12.95 0.12 16.61
N PRO A 41 12.99 -0.08 17.95
CA PRO A 41 12.17 -1.11 18.58
C PRO A 41 10.67 -0.90 18.36
N ASN A 42 10.18 0.34 18.44
CA ASN A 42 8.77 0.65 18.20
C ASN A 42 8.39 0.39 16.74
N ARG A 43 9.24 0.76 15.77
CA ARG A 43 9.02 0.51 14.34
C ARG A 43 8.91 -0.99 14.06
N PHE A 44 9.84 -1.81 14.59
CA PHE A 44 9.77 -3.26 14.45
C PHE A 44 8.61 -3.88 15.24
N GLY A 45 8.20 -3.30 16.37
CA GLY A 45 6.99 -3.68 17.08
C GLY A 45 5.75 -3.59 16.19
N PHE A 46 5.60 -2.48 15.44
CA PHE A 46 4.50 -2.33 14.47
C PHE A 46 4.66 -3.23 13.25
N VAL A 47 5.88 -3.50 12.79
CA VAL A 47 6.12 -4.52 11.75
C VAL A 47 5.61 -5.88 12.19
N LEU A 48 5.97 -6.33 13.39
CA LEU A 48 5.49 -7.60 13.94
C LEU A 48 3.98 -7.60 14.15
N PHE A 49 3.41 -6.49 14.61
CA PHE A 49 1.96 -6.36 14.77
C PHE A 49 1.22 -6.49 13.43
N GLY A 50 1.69 -5.85 12.37
CA GLY A 50 1.11 -5.99 11.04
C GLY A 50 1.29 -7.41 10.46
N MET A 51 2.42 -8.07 10.72
CA MET A 51 2.62 -9.48 10.37
C MET A 51 1.68 -10.40 11.16
N LEU A 52 1.40 -10.07 12.43
CA LEU A 52 0.40 -10.80 13.23
C LEU A 52 -1.00 -10.65 12.61
N ILE A 53 -1.36 -9.49 12.08
CA ILE A 53 -2.64 -9.31 11.35
C ILE A 53 -2.72 -10.29 10.17
N VAL A 54 -1.65 -10.39 9.35
CA VAL A 54 -1.58 -11.35 8.24
C VAL A 54 -1.78 -12.78 8.73
N LEU A 55 -1.10 -13.17 9.81
CA LEU A 55 -1.21 -14.49 10.39
C LEU A 55 -2.63 -14.77 10.94
N VAL A 56 -3.24 -13.80 11.61
CA VAL A 56 -4.62 -13.91 12.14
C VAL A 56 -5.61 -14.10 10.98
N VAL A 57 -5.52 -13.33 9.92
CA VAL A 57 -6.37 -13.50 8.73
C VAL A 57 -6.19 -14.89 8.13
N TYR A 58 -4.95 -15.39 8.02
CA TYR A 58 -4.69 -16.75 7.59
C TYR A 58 -5.40 -17.78 8.50
N LEU A 59 -5.27 -17.66 9.81
CA LEU A 59 -5.87 -18.65 10.76
C LEU A 59 -7.39 -18.72 10.64
N PHE A 60 -8.08 -17.62 10.32
CA PHE A 60 -9.52 -17.59 10.07
C PHE A 60 -9.93 -18.08 8.68
N SER A 61 -8.99 -18.26 7.76
CA SER A 61 -9.24 -18.62 6.35
C SER A 61 -8.28 -19.70 5.82
N GLN A 62 -7.67 -20.49 6.70
CA GLN A 62 -6.63 -21.47 6.37
C GLN A 62 -7.08 -22.54 5.36
N GLU A 63 -8.39 -22.82 5.27
CA GLU A 63 -8.94 -23.78 4.32
C GLU A 63 -8.85 -23.30 2.86
N ASP A 64 -8.69 -21.99 2.62
CA ASP A 64 -8.71 -21.43 1.29
C ASP A 64 -7.39 -21.69 0.54
N TYR A 65 -7.50 -21.80 -0.78
CA TYR A 65 -6.36 -22.08 -1.69
C TYR A 65 -5.43 -20.88 -1.89
N ILE A 66 -5.90 -19.66 -1.62
CA ILE A 66 -5.13 -18.43 -1.85
C ILE A 66 -3.84 -18.34 -1.03
N TRP A 67 -3.68 -19.20 -0.04
CA TRP A 67 -2.50 -19.29 0.82
C TRP A 67 -1.39 -20.19 0.28
N GLU A 68 -1.64 -20.92 -0.80
CA GLU A 68 -0.64 -21.82 -1.38
C GLU A 68 0.34 -21.04 -2.26
N LEU A 69 1.63 -21.16 -1.98
CA LEU A 69 2.70 -20.64 -2.82
C LEU A 69 3.36 -21.77 -3.60
N GLY A 70 3.23 -21.72 -4.91
CA GLY A 70 4.05 -22.51 -5.83
C GLY A 70 5.28 -21.73 -6.29
N VAL A 71 6.13 -22.36 -7.07
CA VAL A 71 7.35 -21.76 -7.64
C VAL A 71 7.06 -20.48 -8.43
N ARG A 72 5.95 -20.46 -9.18
CA ARG A 72 5.53 -19.27 -9.95
C ARG A 72 5.19 -18.09 -9.04
N GLN A 73 4.44 -18.33 -7.97
CA GLN A 73 4.07 -17.27 -7.01
C GLN A 73 5.32 -16.69 -6.33
N VAL A 74 6.26 -17.55 -5.96
CA VAL A 74 7.55 -17.10 -5.39
C VAL A 74 8.32 -16.24 -6.41
N ALA A 75 8.38 -16.64 -7.68
CA ALA A 75 8.99 -15.82 -8.72
C ALA A 75 8.29 -14.45 -8.85
N TYR A 76 6.96 -14.43 -8.84
CA TYR A 76 6.18 -13.18 -8.90
C TYR A 76 6.42 -12.28 -7.69
N MET A 77 6.64 -12.81 -6.48
CA MET A 77 7.03 -12.02 -5.31
C MET A 77 8.28 -11.17 -5.59
N PHE A 78 9.34 -11.81 -6.09
CA PHE A 78 10.60 -11.11 -6.38
C PHE A 78 10.50 -10.18 -7.58
N ILE A 79 9.82 -10.58 -8.64
CA ILE A 79 9.55 -9.72 -9.81
C ILE A 79 8.77 -8.48 -9.37
N GLY A 80 7.69 -8.67 -8.63
CA GLY A 80 6.85 -7.58 -8.14
C GLY A 80 7.61 -6.63 -7.22
N ALA A 81 8.36 -7.16 -6.26
CA ALA A 81 9.17 -6.36 -5.34
C ALA A 81 10.26 -5.57 -6.08
N THR A 82 10.93 -6.19 -7.07
CA THR A 82 11.94 -5.51 -7.89
C THR A 82 11.33 -4.40 -8.73
N LEU A 83 10.20 -4.65 -9.40
CA LEU A 83 9.49 -3.64 -10.19
C LEU A 83 9.02 -2.49 -9.29
N TYR A 84 8.41 -2.81 -8.14
CA TYR A 84 7.95 -1.79 -7.23
C TYR A 84 9.12 -0.96 -6.68
N ALA A 85 10.23 -1.57 -6.28
CA ALA A 85 11.42 -0.87 -5.80
C ALA A 85 12.02 0.03 -6.88
N ALA A 86 12.26 -0.52 -8.08
CA ALA A 86 12.90 0.21 -9.17
C ALA A 86 12.08 1.43 -9.62
N PHE A 87 10.78 1.24 -9.86
CA PHE A 87 9.91 2.35 -10.27
C PHE A 87 9.67 3.34 -9.13
N SER A 88 9.55 2.90 -7.87
CA SER A 88 9.36 3.81 -6.73
C SER A 88 10.58 4.67 -6.46
N ALA A 89 11.80 4.16 -6.71
CA ALA A 89 13.01 4.96 -6.60
C ALA A 89 13.02 6.17 -7.54
N LEU A 90 12.37 6.08 -8.71
CA LEU A 90 12.23 7.22 -9.63
C LEU A 90 11.38 8.37 -9.06
N PHE A 91 10.46 8.05 -8.15
CA PHE A 91 9.57 9.02 -7.49
C PHE A 91 10.05 9.42 -6.09
N SER A 92 11.30 9.12 -5.74
CA SER A 92 11.87 9.46 -4.43
C SER A 92 12.51 10.85 -4.37
N SER A 93 12.40 11.65 -5.45
CA SER A 93 12.92 13.01 -5.45
C SER A 93 11.97 13.99 -4.73
N PRO A 94 12.47 15.11 -4.19
CA PRO A 94 11.65 16.15 -3.55
C PRO A 94 10.53 16.69 -4.45
N ALA A 95 10.69 16.64 -5.79
CA ALA A 95 9.67 17.06 -6.75
C ALA A 95 8.37 16.25 -6.67
N PHE A 96 8.44 15.03 -6.14
CA PHE A 96 7.29 14.16 -5.93
C PHE A 96 6.84 14.10 -4.47
N SER A 97 7.28 15.02 -3.62
CA SER A 97 6.84 15.08 -2.24
C SER A 97 5.42 15.63 -2.14
N SER A 98 4.58 14.96 -1.38
CA SER A 98 3.26 15.46 -1.01
C SER A 98 3.38 16.43 0.17
N PRO A 99 2.55 17.50 0.21
CA PRO A 99 2.46 18.33 1.41
C PRO A 99 1.98 17.51 2.61
N ALA A 100 2.88 17.27 3.55
CA ALA A 100 2.68 16.36 4.69
C ALA A 100 3.47 16.87 5.92
N ILE A 101 3.22 16.29 7.08
CA ILE A 101 4.04 16.56 8.29
C ILE A 101 5.30 15.70 8.33
N SER A 102 5.32 14.61 7.58
CA SER A 102 6.49 13.77 7.32
C SER A 102 6.78 13.69 5.83
N GLN A 103 7.84 12.99 5.47
CA GLN A 103 8.23 12.84 4.08
C GLN A 103 7.34 11.81 3.36
N VAL A 104 6.25 12.27 2.77
CA VAL A 104 5.35 11.46 1.95
C VAL A 104 5.60 11.71 0.48
N SER A 105 5.92 10.67 -0.28
CA SER A 105 6.13 10.76 -1.73
C SER A 105 4.87 10.35 -2.49
N ILE A 106 4.55 11.10 -3.55
CA ILE A 106 3.51 10.74 -4.51
C ILE A 106 4.06 9.64 -5.41
N ARG A 107 3.56 8.41 -5.24
CA ARG A 107 4.08 7.22 -5.94
C ARG A 107 2.99 6.53 -6.77
N PRO A 108 2.93 6.76 -8.10
CA PRO A 108 2.01 6.03 -8.98
C PRO A 108 2.18 4.51 -8.91
N THR A 109 3.36 4.08 -8.53
CA THR A 109 3.79 2.69 -8.42
C THR A 109 3.04 1.87 -7.39
N ILE A 110 2.26 2.51 -6.51
CA ILE A 110 1.45 1.83 -5.49
C ILE A 110 0.45 0.83 -6.10
N VAL A 111 0.13 0.98 -7.37
CA VAL A 111 -0.73 0.02 -8.10
C VAL A 111 -0.05 -1.33 -8.33
N ILE A 112 1.29 -1.40 -8.24
CA ILE A 112 2.05 -2.65 -8.44
C ILE A 112 1.71 -3.66 -7.34
N PRO A 113 1.88 -3.38 -6.03
CA PRO A 113 1.47 -4.34 -4.99
C PRO A 113 -0.02 -4.67 -5.04
N MET A 114 -0.90 -3.72 -5.41
CA MET A 114 -2.33 -3.98 -5.60
C MET A 114 -2.56 -4.99 -6.73
N PHE A 115 -1.95 -4.76 -7.88
CA PHE A 115 -2.05 -5.65 -9.03
C PHE A 115 -1.50 -7.05 -8.71
N PHE A 116 -0.30 -7.13 -8.12
CA PHE A 116 0.31 -8.41 -7.77
C PHE A 116 -0.50 -9.17 -6.71
N GLY A 117 -1.10 -8.47 -5.76
CA GLY A 117 -2.02 -9.05 -4.79
C GLY A 117 -3.26 -9.62 -5.47
N TYR A 118 -3.89 -8.82 -6.33
CA TYR A 118 -5.08 -9.24 -7.08
C TYR A 118 -4.79 -10.41 -8.03
N ALA A 119 -3.73 -10.33 -8.82
CA ALA A 119 -3.45 -11.30 -9.87
C ALA A 119 -2.85 -12.62 -9.35
N PHE A 120 -2.05 -12.58 -8.28
CA PHE A 120 -1.23 -13.71 -7.86
C PHE A 120 -1.41 -14.14 -6.40
N GLY A 121 -2.26 -13.43 -5.65
CA GLY A 121 -2.62 -13.78 -4.29
C GLY A 121 -2.06 -12.86 -3.19
N PRO A 122 -2.64 -12.92 -1.98
CA PRO A 122 -2.38 -11.97 -0.91
C PRO A 122 -0.92 -11.97 -0.43
N LEU A 123 -0.26 -13.11 -0.35
CA LEU A 123 1.13 -13.20 0.06
C LEU A 123 2.08 -12.59 -0.97
N VAL A 124 1.76 -12.73 -2.26
CA VAL A 124 2.54 -12.11 -3.35
C VAL A 124 2.41 -10.59 -3.28
N GLY A 125 1.19 -10.07 -3.12
CA GLY A 125 0.96 -8.64 -2.94
C GLY A 125 1.63 -8.07 -1.69
N PHE A 126 1.54 -8.79 -0.57
CA PHE A 126 2.20 -8.42 0.68
C PHE A 126 3.71 -8.29 0.50
N PHE A 127 4.36 -9.31 -0.04
CA PHE A 127 5.80 -9.30 -0.26
C PHE A 127 6.23 -8.20 -1.25
N THR A 128 5.49 -8.07 -2.35
CA THR A 128 5.71 -7.01 -3.35
C THR A 128 5.72 -5.63 -2.71
N GLY A 129 4.70 -5.31 -1.93
CA GLY A 129 4.57 -4.01 -1.29
C GLY A 129 5.59 -3.79 -0.16
N ALA A 130 5.73 -4.75 0.74
CA ALA A 130 6.61 -4.62 1.90
C ALA A 130 8.09 -4.58 1.51
N VAL A 131 8.54 -5.60 0.78
CA VAL A 131 9.95 -5.72 0.40
C VAL A 131 10.32 -4.70 -0.67
N GLY A 132 9.43 -4.48 -1.66
CA GLY A 132 9.69 -3.49 -2.69
C GLY A 132 9.81 -2.07 -2.13
N ASN A 133 8.97 -1.69 -1.14
CA ASN A 133 9.06 -0.36 -0.53
C ASN A 133 10.32 -0.16 0.31
N ILE A 134 10.70 -1.12 1.17
CA ILE A 134 11.90 -0.96 2.00
C ILE A 134 13.17 -0.86 1.14
N ILE A 135 13.21 -1.58 0.00
CA ILE A 135 14.30 -1.46 -0.96
C ILE A 135 14.24 -0.11 -1.68
N ALA A 136 13.05 0.36 -2.09
CA ALA A 136 12.89 1.68 -2.71
C ALA A 136 13.37 2.81 -1.78
N ASP A 137 13.01 2.74 -0.50
CA ASP A 137 13.43 3.72 0.51
C ASP A 137 14.95 3.66 0.75
N ALA A 138 15.55 2.47 0.68
CA ALA A 138 17.00 2.29 0.76
C ALA A 138 17.75 2.81 -0.47
N LEU A 139 17.15 2.76 -1.66
CA LEU A 139 17.71 3.31 -2.89
C LEU A 139 17.47 4.82 -3.02
N GLY A 140 16.40 5.31 -2.44
CA GLY A 140 16.05 6.73 -2.39
C GLY A 140 16.68 7.43 -1.18
N ALA A 141 16.78 8.76 -1.24
CA ALA A 141 17.27 9.56 -0.10
C ALA A 141 16.17 9.88 0.93
N THR A 142 15.07 9.15 0.96
CA THR A 142 13.84 9.49 1.70
C THR A 142 13.81 8.93 3.13
N GLY A 143 14.86 8.22 3.56
CA GLY A 143 14.91 7.58 4.88
C GLY A 143 14.17 6.25 4.92
N LEU A 144 14.43 5.45 5.95
CA LEU A 144 13.86 4.12 6.15
C LEU A 144 12.67 4.18 7.11
N SER A 145 11.53 3.66 6.68
CA SER A 145 10.35 3.55 7.52
C SER A 145 9.72 2.15 7.39
N PRO A 146 10.22 1.16 8.16
CA PRO A 146 9.77 -0.23 8.02
C PRO A 146 8.27 -0.41 8.28
N GLN A 147 7.65 0.37 9.19
CA GLN A 147 6.20 0.35 9.41
C GLN A 147 5.42 0.84 8.18
N TRP A 148 5.93 1.84 7.44
CA TRP A 148 5.35 2.29 6.17
C TRP A 148 5.54 1.26 5.06
N SER A 149 6.70 0.62 5.01
CA SER A 149 6.96 -0.48 4.09
C SER A 149 6.00 -1.65 4.33
N LEU A 150 5.74 -1.98 5.59
CA LEU A 150 4.73 -2.97 5.94
C LEU A 150 3.31 -2.52 5.54
N GLY A 151 2.96 -1.26 5.76
CA GLY A 151 1.70 -0.68 5.30
C GLY A 151 1.49 -0.88 3.79
N ASN A 152 2.52 -0.64 2.98
CA ASN A 152 2.48 -0.92 1.54
C ASN A 152 2.33 -2.43 1.25
N GLY A 153 2.90 -3.29 2.07
CA GLY A 153 2.65 -4.73 2.02
C GLY A 153 1.19 -5.08 2.30
N LEU A 154 0.60 -4.45 3.32
CA LEU A 154 -0.82 -4.65 3.65
C LEU A 154 -1.75 -4.17 2.53
N ILE A 155 -1.39 -3.15 1.74
CA ILE A 155 -2.14 -2.75 0.53
C ILE A 155 -2.28 -3.93 -0.43
N GLY A 156 -1.16 -4.54 -0.81
CA GLY A 156 -1.16 -5.69 -1.72
C GLY A 156 -1.84 -6.91 -1.11
N PHE A 157 -1.61 -7.15 0.18
CA PHE A 157 -2.25 -8.22 0.94
C PHE A 157 -3.78 -8.13 0.90
N VAL A 158 -4.34 -7.01 1.33
CA VAL A 158 -5.78 -6.78 1.37
C VAL A 158 -6.40 -6.88 -0.02
N THR A 159 -5.73 -6.33 -1.04
CA THR A 159 -6.20 -6.44 -2.43
C THR A 159 -6.31 -7.90 -2.89
N GLY A 160 -5.36 -8.77 -2.47
CA GLY A 160 -5.38 -10.20 -2.76
C GLY A 160 -6.46 -10.99 -2.01
N LEU A 161 -7.00 -10.46 -0.91
CA LEU A 161 -8.09 -11.12 -0.16
C LEU A 161 -9.44 -11.09 -0.91
N ALA A 162 -9.53 -10.40 -2.03
CA ALA A 162 -10.74 -10.36 -2.87
C ALA A 162 -11.28 -11.76 -3.21
N PHE A 163 -10.41 -12.75 -3.29
CA PHE A 163 -10.77 -14.13 -3.66
C PHE A 163 -11.21 -15.01 -2.50
N LEU A 164 -11.08 -14.56 -1.24
CA LEU A 164 -11.61 -15.28 -0.07
C LEU A 164 -13.14 -15.40 -0.07
N PHE A 165 -13.80 -14.46 -0.72
CA PHE A 165 -15.25 -14.32 -0.56
C PHE A 165 -16.00 -14.97 -1.72
N LYS A 166 -16.84 -15.98 -1.44
CA LYS A 166 -17.69 -16.62 -2.44
C LYS A 166 -18.69 -15.65 -3.09
N ASN A 167 -19.27 -14.76 -2.30
CA ASN A 167 -20.18 -13.71 -2.81
C ASN A 167 -19.37 -12.44 -3.10
N LYS A 168 -18.80 -12.36 -4.30
CA LYS A 168 -17.95 -11.25 -4.73
C LYS A 168 -18.68 -9.91 -4.71
N LYS A 169 -19.94 -9.87 -5.17
CA LYS A 169 -20.75 -8.64 -5.16
C LYS A 169 -20.90 -8.10 -3.74
N LYS A 170 -21.35 -8.93 -2.80
CA LYS A 170 -21.53 -8.51 -1.41
C LYS A 170 -20.20 -8.08 -0.78
N SER A 171 -19.11 -8.78 -1.04
CA SER A 171 -17.80 -8.42 -0.50
C SER A 171 -17.29 -7.10 -1.04
N MET A 172 -17.48 -6.85 -2.34
CA MET A 172 -17.16 -5.54 -2.94
C MET A 172 -18.02 -4.41 -2.34
N ASP A 173 -19.31 -4.62 -2.16
CA ASP A 173 -20.18 -3.60 -1.59
C ASP A 173 -19.75 -3.25 -0.15
N VAL A 174 -19.44 -4.26 0.68
CA VAL A 174 -18.93 -4.05 2.05
C VAL A 174 -17.58 -3.32 2.02
N ALA A 175 -16.64 -3.77 1.19
CA ALA A 175 -15.34 -3.12 1.05
C ALA A 175 -15.46 -1.66 0.60
N MET A 176 -16.37 -1.39 -0.34
CA MET A 176 -16.70 -0.05 -0.82
C MET A 176 -17.24 0.85 0.29
N TYR A 177 -18.22 0.38 1.05
CA TYR A 177 -18.81 1.18 2.13
C TYR A 177 -17.81 1.45 3.26
N ILE A 178 -17.02 0.47 3.66
CA ILE A 178 -15.98 0.66 4.68
C ILE A 178 -14.96 1.70 4.22
N SER A 179 -14.45 1.55 2.98
CA SER A 179 -13.47 2.47 2.43
C SER A 179 -14.01 3.89 2.30
N ALA A 180 -15.23 4.04 1.79
CA ALA A 180 -15.88 5.34 1.65
C ALA A 180 -16.11 6.01 3.01
N ALA A 181 -16.58 5.27 4.01
CA ALA A 181 -16.80 5.79 5.34
C ALA A 181 -15.49 6.29 5.99
N LEU A 182 -14.40 5.51 5.89
CA LEU A 182 -13.10 5.90 6.44
C LEU A 182 -12.50 7.09 5.70
N ALA A 183 -12.58 7.12 4.35
CA ALA A 183 -12.09 8.24 3.55
C ALA A 183 -12.86 9.55 3.87
N LEU A 184 -14.17 9.47 3.98
CA LEU A 184 -15.00 10.62 4.35
C LEU A 184 -14.73 11.08 5.79
N ALA A 185 -14.58 10.17 6.74
CA ALA A 185 -14.19 10.51 8.11
C ALA A 185 -12.86 11.25 8.16
N ALA A 186 -11.87 10.80 7.39
CA ALA A 186 -10.58 11.49 7.29
C ALA A 186 -10.70 12.88 6.64
N ALA A 187 -11.54 13.02 5.60
CA ALA A 187 -11.82 14.33 4.98
C ALA A 187 -12.53 15.30 5.95
N VAL A 188 -13.45 14.79 6.77
CA VAL A 188 -14.10 15.59 7.83
C VAL A 188 -13.06 16.02 8.88
N LEU A 189 -12.16 15.12 9.27
CA LEU A 189 -11.09 15.46 10.22
C LEU A 189 -10.17 16.55 9.65
N PHE A 190 -9.88 16.51 8.34
CA PHE A 190 -9.14 17.57 7.65
C PHE A 190 -9.84 18.91 7.76
N TYR A 191 -11.15 18.95 7.52
CA TYR A 191 -11.93 20.20 7.59
C TYR A 191 -11.77 20.92 8.94
N PHE A 192 -11.70 20.17 10.05
CA PHE A 192 -11.52 20.72 11.39
C PHE A 192 -10.06 20.98 11.78
N ASN A 193 -9.08 20.54 10.98
CA ASN A 193 -7.65 20.59 11.31
C ASN A 193 -6.78 21.17 10.17
N GLN A 194 -7.31 22.14 9.41
CA GLN A 194 -6.60 22.75 8.25
C GLN A 194 -5.33 23.51 8.65
N ASN A 195 -5.20 23.90 9.91
CA ASN A 195 -4.09 24.70 10.42
C ASN A 195 -2.87 23.87 10.85
N LEU A 196 -2.87 22.57 10.64
CA LEU A 196 -1.71 21.74 10.96
C LEU A 196 -0.48 22.20 10.16
N PRO A 197 0.67 22.41 10.84
CA PRO A 197 1.87 22.83 10.15
C PRO A 197 2.44 21.71 9.30
N ASN A 198 2.77 22.03 8.06
CA ASN A 198 3.55 21.15 7.20
C ASN A 198 5.03 21.25 7.57
N LYS A 199 5.48 20.45 8.52
CA LYS A 199 6.84 20.51 9.05
C LYS A 199 7.92 20.01 8.10
N MET A 200 7.55 19.27 7.05
CA MET A 200 8.48 18.59 6.14
C MET A 200 8.46 19.13 4.71
N TYR A 201 7.63 20.13 4.42
CA TYR A 201 7.67 20.80 3.14
C TYR A 201 8.97 21.62 3.05
N TYR A 202 9.82 21.24 2.12
CA TYR A 202 11.00 22.03 1.77
C TYR A 202 10.63 23.07 0.75
N ASP A 203 10.62 24.33 1.15
CA ASP A 203 10.49 25.44 0.21
C ASP A 203 11.85 25.68 -0.47
N VAL A 204 11.94 25.24 -1.73
CA VAL A 204 13.14 25.37 -2.56
C VAL A 204 13.58 26.84 -2.74
N ASN A 205 12.63 27.78 -2.72
CA ASN A 205 12.93 29.20 -2.94
C ASN A 205 13.54 29.86 -1.70
N ASN A 206 13.13 29.41 -0.51
CA ASN A 206 13.54 29.99 0.75
C ASN A 206 14.55 29.13 1.51
N ASN A 207 14.84 27.93 1.04
CA ASN A 207 15.74 26.96 1.68
C ASN A 207 15.33 26.63 3.13
N ILE A 208 14.03 26.59 3.42
CA ILE A 208 13.45 26.42 4.75
C ILE A 208 12.52 25.22 4.78
N PHE A 209 12.63 24.38 5.84
CA PHE A 209 11.64 23.37 6.14
C PHE A 209 10.50 23.96 6.96
N GLY A 210 9.26 23.73 6.50
CA GLY A 210 8.13 23.67 7.41
C GLY A 210 7.46 24.96 7.84
N ASN A 211 7.21 25.92 6.98
CA ASN A 211 6.39 27.09 7.34
C ASN A 211 5.03 27.21 6.62
N SER A 212 4.63 26.20 5.86
CA SER A 212 3.31 26.20 5.21
C SER A 212 2.32 25.30 5.99
N GLN A 213 1.05 25.62 5.88
CA GLN A 213 -0.02 24.75 6.32
C GLN A 213 -0.14 23.55 5.38
N ILE A 214 -0.69 22.43 5.85
CA ILE A 214 -1.02 21.31 4.98
C ILE A 214 -1.98 21.80 3.92
N SER A 215 -1.59 21.61 2.66
CA SER A 215 -2.35 22.17 1.56
C SER A 215 -3.73 21.51 1.42
N LEU A 216 -4.67 22.27 0.87
CA LEU A 216 -6.00 21.81 0.53
C LEU A 216 -5.97 20.54 -0.37
N PHE A 217 -4.87 20.33 -1.10
CA PHE A 217 -4.63 19.13 -1.91
C PHE A 217 -4.76 17.83 -1.09
N ALA A 218 -4.26 17.79 0.15
CA ALA A 218 -4.36 16.60 0.99
C ALA A 218 -5.83 16.21 1.24
N GLY A 219 -6.69 17.18 1.61
CA GLY A 219 -8.11 16.95 1.85
C GLY A 219 -8.93 16.69 0.59
N ILE A 220 -8.61 17.39 -0.51
CA ILE A 220 -9.33 17.22 -1.78
C ILE A 220 -8.95 15.92 -2.47
N SER A 221 -7.69 15.51 -2.44
CA SER A 221 -7.22 14.33 -3.16
C SER A 221 -7.94 13.05 -2.74
N ILE A 222 -8.28 12.89 -1.45
CA ILE A 222 -9.01 11.71 -0.97
C ILE A 222 -10.44 11.68 -1.52
N ILE A 223 -11.10 12.85 -1.60
CA ILE A 223 -12.46 12.96 -2.16
C ILE A 223 -12.45 12.69 -3.67
N VAL A 224 -11.50 13.30 -4.39
CA VAL A 224 -11.34 13.07 -5.84
C VAL A 224 -10.99 11.62 -6.11
N GLY A 225 -10.04 11.04 -5.36
CA GLY A 225 -9.66 9.64 -5.49
C GLY A 225 -10.82 8.68 -5.22
N LEU A 226 -11.62 8.95 -4.19
CA LEU A 226 -12.84 8.19 -3.89
C LEU A 226 -13.84 8.29 -5.04
N ALA A 227 -14.13 9.51 -5.51
CA ALA A 227 -15.08 9.72 -6.62
C ALA A 227 -14.63 9.02 -7.90
N LEU A 228 -13.35 9.12 -8.27
CA LEU A 228 -12.80 8.43 -9.44
C LEU A 228 -12.87 6.91 -9.30
N THR A 229 -12.50 6.37 -8.13
CA THR A 229 -12.55 4.93 -7.87
C THR A 229 -13.99 4.40 -7.99
N LEU A 230 -14.97 5.12 -7.45
CA LEU A 230 -16.38 4.78 -7.59
C LEU A 230 -16.88 4.92 -9.03
N ALA A 231 -16.45 5.96 -9.75
CA ALA A 231 -16.80 6.14 -11.16
C ALA A 231 -16.27 4.96 -12.01
N VAL A 232 -15.05 4.53 -11.78
CA VAL A 232 -14.49 3.34 -12.45
C VAL A 232 -15.26 2.08 -12.05
N ARG A 233 -15.55 1.88 -10.76
CA ARG A 233 -16.33 0.73 -10.28
C ARG A 233 -17.67 0.61 -11.00
N PHE A 234 -18.40 1.72 -11.15
CA PHE A 234 -19.71 1.71 -11.80
C PHE A 234 -19.60 1.73 -13.32
N GLY A 235 -18.62 2.40 -13.90
CA GLY A 235 -18.34 2.41 -15.33
C GLY A 235 -17.96 1.02 -15.86
N PHE A 236 -17.21 0.25 -15.09
CA PHE A 236 -16.81 -1.13 -15.39
C PHE A 236 -17.67 -2.18 -14.66
N ALA A 237 -18.93 -1.85 -14.32
CA ALA A 237 -19.79 -2.76 -13.55
C ALA A 237 -20.00 -4.14 -14.18
N ARG A 238 -19.89 -4.24 -15.52
CA ARG A 238 -19.98 -5.51 -16.26
C ARG A 238 -18.66 -6.29 -16.31
N GLN A 239 -17.55 -5.67 -15.97
CA GLN A 239 -16.22 -6.27 -15.96
C GLN A 239 -15.82 -6.56 -14.50
N GLU A 240 -16.28 -7.71 -14.00
CA GLU A 240 -16.12 -8.08 -12.59
C GLU A 240 -14.66 -8.03 -12.12
N ALA A 241 -13.71 -8.41 -12.97
CA ALA A 241 -12.29 -8.40 -12.65
C ALA A 241 -11.81 -6.98 -12.28
N ILE A 242 -12.13 -5.99 -13.12
CA ILE A 242 -11.74 -4.58 -12.89
C ILE A 242 -12.45 -4.04 -11.65
N ALA A 243 -13.76 -4.25 -11.58
CA ALA A 243 -14.56 -3.77 -10.46
C ALA A 243 -14.07 -4.32 -9.10
N THR A 244 -13.72 -5.60 -9.07
CA THR A 244 -13.18 -6.26 -7.87
C THR A 244 -11.80 -5.71 -7.51
N ALA A 245 -10.88 -5.64 -8.46
CA ALA A 245 -9.52 -5.15 -8.23
C ALA A 245 -9.53 -3.70 -7.69
N ILE A 246 -10.34 -2.83 -8.28
CA ILE A 246 -10.45 -1.42 -7.88
C ILE A 246 -10.98 -1.28 -6.46
N ILE A 247 -12.04 -1.98 -6.10
CA ILE A 247 -12.64 -1.83 -4.75
C ILE A 247 -11.75 -2.44 -3.67
N TRP A 248 -11.16 -3.60 -3.94
CA TRP A 248 -10.24 -4.21 -2.98
C TRP A 248 -8.90 -3.46 -2.92
N GLY A 249 -8.44 -2.87 -4.04
CA GLY A 249 -7.29 -1.95 -4.05
C GLY A 249 -7.57 -0.69 -3.23
N MET A 250 -8.77 -0.12 -3.34
CA MET A 250 -9.21 1.01 -2.51
C MET A 250 -9.19 0.65 -1.02
N LEU A 251 -9.78 -0.49 -0.65
CA LEU A 251 -9.76 -0.95 0.74
C LEU A 251 -8.33 -1.20 1.23
N GLY A 252 -7.51 -1.84 0.41
CA GLY A 252 -6.09 -2.07 0.70
C GLY A 252 -5.34 -0.77 0.97
N ASN A 253 -5.53 0.23 0.11
CA ASN A 253 -4.92 1.55 0.30
C ASN A 253 -5.36 2.21 1.62
N ILE A 254 -6.66 2.24 1.90
CA ILE A 254 -7.19 2.85 3.14
C ILE A 254 -6.63 2.14 4.38
N LEU A 255 -6.64 0.81 4.40
CA LEU A 255 -6.19 0.05 5.55
C LEU A 255 -4.66 0.04 5.69
N GLY A 256 -3.92 -0.13 4.59
CA GLY A 256 -2.46 -0.21 4.63
C GLY A 256 -1.81 1.13 4.96
N ILE A 257 -2.22 2.22 4.31
CA ILE A 257 -1.75 3.57 4.64
C ILE A 257 -2.27 4.00 6.01
N GLY A 258 -3.52 3.65 6.35
CA GLY A 258 -4.07 3.89 7.68
C GLY A 258 -3.24 3.22 8.78
N PHE A 259 -2.84 1.97 8.60
CA PHE A 259 -1.95 1.26 9.52
C PHE A 259 -0.63 2.02 9.72
N ALA A 260 0.03 2.42 8.63
CA ALA A 260 1.30 3.13 8.68
C ALA A 260 1.17 4.48 9.40
N ALA A 261 0.21 5.31 8.99
CA ALA A 261 0.01 6.63 9.58
C ALA A 261 -0.39 6.58 11.07
N ILE A 262 -1.27 5.65 11.44
CA ILE A 262 -1.68 5.48 12.84
C ILE A 262 -0.52 4.96 13.71
N SER A 263 0.39 4.13 13.17
CA SER A 263 1.57 3.67 13.91
C SER A 263 2.48 4.83 14.35
N ASP A 264 2.50 5.91 13.58
CA ASP A 264 3.33 7.08 13.88
C ASP A 264 2.84 7.91 15.09
N ILE A 265 1.64 7.65 15.59
CA ILE A 265 1.18 8.17 16.88
C ILE A 265 2.13 7.70 18.00
N TRP A 266 2.58 6.44 17.96
CA TRP A 266 3.48 5.87 18.98
C TRP A 266 4.96 5.94 18.60
N ILE A 267 5.27 6.01 17.30
CA ILE A 267 6.65 6.04 16.82
C ILE A 267 7.20 7.46 16.81
N ASN A 268 6.42 8.41 16.28
CA ASN A 268 6.80 9.80 16.08
C ASN A 268 6.04 10.76 17.03
N GLU A 269 5.28 10.20 18.00
CA GLU A 269 4.50 10.96 18.99
C GLU A 269 3.50 11.93 18.38
N PHE A 270 2.93 11.56 17.23
CA PHE A 270 1.93 12.38 16.54
C PHE A 270 0.57 12.31 17.25
N THR A 271 -0.16 13.42 17.20
CA THR A 271 -1.58 13.40 17.56
C THR A 271 -2.40 12.68 16.47
N LEU A 272 -3.58 12.19 16.80
CA LEU A 272 -4.46 11.56 15.81
C LEU A 272 -4.76 12.48 14.59
N PRO A 273 -5.08 13.79 14.79
CA PRO A 273 -5.21 14.70 13.63
C PRO A 273 -3.92 14.80 12.82
N ALA A 274 -2.75 14.84 13.43
CA ALA A 274 -1.48 14.90 12.72
C ALA A 274 -1.24 13.65 11.88
N ALA A 275 -1.46 12.46 12.44
CA ALA A 275 -1.31 11.19 11.73
C ALA A 275 -2.30 11.08 10.55
N VAL A 276 -3.58 11.44 10.76
CA VAL A 276 -4.60 11.31 9.71
C VAL A 276 -4.49 12.42 8.67
N VAL A 277 -4.44 13.68 9.10
CA VAL A 277 -4.45 14.83 8.16
C VAL A 277 -3.07 15.06 7.58
N GLY A 278 -2.02 14.83 8.38
CA GLY A 278 -0.65 15.14 8.00
C GLY A 278 0.09 14.03 7.27
N GLU A 279 -0.38 12.78 7.34
CA GLU A 279 0.28 11.63 6.72
C GLU A 279 -0.66 10.75 5.91
N PHE A 280 -1.77 10.27 6.54
CA PHE A 280 -2.71 9.40 5.84
C PHE A 280 -3.30 10.06 4.59
N LEU A 281 -3.88 11.26 4.70
CA LEU A 281 -4.50 11.94 3.57
C LEU A 281 -3.52 12.28 2.44
N PRO A 282 -2.31 12.84 2.73
CA PRO A 282 -1.31 13.11 1.71
C PRO A 282 -0.83 11.87 0.94
N ALA A 283 -0.89 10.69 1.55
CA ALA A 283 -0.52 9.43 0.92
C ALA A 283 -1.73 8.73 0.28
N ALA A 284 -2.81 8.52 1.04
CA ALA A 284 -3.96 7.73 0.59
C ALA A 284 -4.74 8.40 -0.55
N GLY A 285 -4.86 9.72 -0.52
CA GLY A 285 -5.59 10.47 -1.56
C GLY A 285 -4.99 10.30 -2.95
N PRO A 286 -3.71 10.69 -3.19
CA PRO A 286 -3.04 10.45 -4.46
C PRO A 286 -3.01 8.98 -4.88
N ASN A 287 -2.81 8.06 -3.94
CA ASN A 287 -2.84 6.63 -4.21
C ASN A 287 -4.18 6.18 -4.81
N LEU A 288 -5.31 6.70 -4.30
CA LEU A 288 -6.63 6.37 -4.87
C LEU A 288 -6.79 6.89 -6.29
N ILE A 289 -6.25 8.07 -6.60
CA ILE A 289 -6.28 8.62 -7.96
C ILE A 289 -5.51 7.70 -8.90
N PHE A 290 -4.29 7.28 -8.52
CA PHE A 290 -3.51 6.33 -9.33
C PHE A 290 -4.17 4.95 -9.41
N THR A 291 -4.78 4.49 -8.33
CA THR A 291 -5.54 3.23 -8.33
C THR A 291 -6.66 3.28 -9.36
N ALA A 292 -7.43 4.37 -9.41
CA ALA A 292 -8.52 4.52 -10.37
C ALA A 292 -8.06 4.56 -11.83
N ILE A 293 -6.89 5.11 -12.10
CA ILE A 293 -6.38 5.30 -13.47
C ILE A 293 -5.57 4.08 -13.95
N LEU A 294 -4.62 3.62 -13.14
CA LEU A 294 -3.60 2.66 -13.58
C LEU A 294 -3.97 1.20 -13.31
N LEU A 295 -4.66 0.92 -12.19
CA LEU A 295 -4.99 -0.47 -11.85
C LEU A 295 -5.93 -1.14 -12.87
N PRO A 296 -6.96 -0.46 -13.42
CA PRO A 296 -7.76 -1.01 -14.50
C PRO A 296 -6.94 -1.42 -15.72
N LEU A 297 -5.96 -0.59 -16.12
CA LEU A 297 -5.11 -0.86 -17.27
C LEU A 297 -4.28 -2.13 -17.06
N LEU A 298 -3.68 -2.31 -15.88
CA LEU A 298 -2.93 -3.52 -15.54
C LEU A 298 -3.83 -4.76 -15.55
N VAL A 299 -5.04 -4.65 -14.99
CA VAL A 299 -6.00 -5.78 -14.96
C VAL A 299 -6.49 -6.13 -16.38
N ILE A 300 -6.75 -5.14 -17.24
CA ILE A 300 -7.14 -5.36 -18.63
C ILE A 300 -6.04 -6.13 -19.37
N VAL A 301 -4.80 -5.64 -19.33
CA VAL A 301 -3.67 -6.29 -20.01
C VAL A 301 -3.48 -7.72 -19.51
N TYR A 302 -3.56 -7.92 -18.20
CA TYR A 302 -3.45 -9.25 -17.59
C TYR A 302 -4.58 -10.20 -18.05
N THR A 303 -5.82 -9.72 -18.04
CA THR A 303 -6.97 -10.53 -18.48
C THR A 303 -6.88 -10.91 -19.95
N LEU A 304 -6.45 -9.97 -20.79
CA LEU A 304 -6.24 -10.25 -22.22
C LEU A 304 -5.11 -11.25 -22.47
N SER A 305 -4.00 -11.18 -21.71
CA SER A 305 -2.90 -12.13 -21.86
C SER A 305 -3.33 -13.56 -21.51
N ILE A 306 -4.10 -13.74 -20.43
CA ILE A 306 -4.62 -15.08 -20.06
C ILE A 306 -5.58 -15.63 -21.12
N GLN A 307 -6.41 -14.79 -21.74
CA GLN A 307 -7.33 -15.20 -22.79
C GLN A 307 -6.60 -15.64 -24.07
N GLN A 308 -5.45 -15.04 -24.38
CA GLN A 308 -4.62 -15.46 -25.51
C GLN A 308 -3.95 -16.81 -25.28
N ASP A 309 -3.50 -17.09 -24.07
CA ASP A 309 -2.88 -18.37 -23.71
C ASP A 309 -3.90 -19.52 -23.67
N HIS A 310 -5.17 -19.23 -23.44
CA HIS A 310 -6.28 -20.17 -23.39
C HIS A 310 -7.44 -19.66 -24.25
N PRO A 311 -7.31 -19.68 -25.63
CA PRO A 311 -8.40 -19.24 -26.47
C PRO A 311 -9.64 -20.11 -26.21
N PRO A 312 -10.85 -19.50 -26.18
CA PRO A 312 -12.07 -20.26 -25.99
C PRO A 312 -12.13 -21.33 -27.09
N VAL A 313 -12.34 -22.59 -26.69
CA VAL A 313 -12.55 -23.70 -27.64
C VAL A 313 -13.68 -23.26 -28.54
N GLN A 314 -13.35 -22.99 -29.81
CA GLN A 314 -14.38 -22.71 -30.82
C GLN A 314 -15.30 -23.93 -30.85
N ALA A 315 -16.53 -23.74 -30.45
CA ALA A 315 -17.56 -24.73 -30.63
C ALA A 315 -17.62 -24.96 -32.15
N VAL A 316 -17.11 -26.12 -32.60
CA VAL A 316 -17.25 -26.57 -33.98
C VAL A 316 -18.76 -26.68 -34.19
N GLN A 317 -19.31 -25.78 -34.99
CA GLN A 317 -20.69 -25.83 -35.46
C GLN A 317 -20.89 -27.00 -36.43
#